data_297f3be544be1606a1bd83f4256a91a4
#
_entry.id   297f3be544be1606a1bd83f4256a91a4
#
_cell.length_a   1.000
_cell.length_b   1.000
_cell.length_c   1.000
_cell.angle_alpha   90.00
_cell.angle_beta   90.00
_cell.angle_gamma   90.00
#
_symmetry.space_group_name_H-M   'P 1'
#
loop_
_entity.id
_entity.type
_entity.pdbx_description
1 polymer ?
#
loop_
_entity_poly.entity_id
_entity_poly.type
_entity_poly.pdbx_seq_one_letter_code
_entity_poly.pdbx_strand_id
1 'polypeptide(L)'
;GVLNGAIMVMADLSRALHCHVEMDWMAISSYGSGTQSSGVVRILKDLSVDLEDRHVLVVEDIIDTGLTLSYLMQNLRSRRPASLEIMTAFRKPEAKASDVHVKYVGFDIPDEFVVGYGLDYAGRYRNLTDVGTLAPHVYS
;
A
#
# COMPACT_ATOMS: atom_id res chain seq x y z
N GLY A 1 -7.44 0.92 -3.57
CA GLY A 1 -6.00 1.21 -3.72
C GLY A 1 -5.56 2.38 -2.89
N VAL A 2 -4.34 2.32 -2.39
CA VAL A 2 -3.74 3.41 -1.60
C VAL A 2 -2.82 4.22 -2.51
N LEU A 3 -3.23 5.45 -2.80
CA LEU A 3 -2.48 6.38 -3.66
C LEU A 3 -1.22 6.90 -2.95
N ASN A 4 -0.18 7.22 -3.69
CA ASN A 4 -0.06 7.07 -5.14
C ASN A 4 0.56 5.74 -5.55
N GLY A 5 1.30 5.08 -4.67
CA GLY A 5 2.16 3.93 -4.98
C GLY A 5 1.44 2.73 -5.56
N ALA A 6 0.19 2.48 -5.14
CA ALA A 6 -0.57 1.31 -5.56
C ALA A 6 -1.21 1.45 -6.94
N ILE A 7 -1.04 2.58 -7.62
CA ILE A 7 -1.76 2.83 -8.88
C ILE A 7 -1.47 1.78 -9.96
N MET A 8 -0.21 1.38 -10.10
CA MET A 8 0.18 0.44 -11.16
C MET A 8 -0.31 -0.97 -10.84
N VAL A 9 -0.07 -1.46 -9.63
CA VAL A 9 -0.50 -2.81 -9.23
C VAL A 9 -2.01 -2.92 -9.21
N MET A 10 -2.73 -1.89 -8.78
CA MET A 10 -4.19 -1.93 -8.78
C MET A 10 -4.76 -1.97 -10.19
N ALA A 11 -4.20 -1.21 -11.11
CA ALA A 11 -4.61 -1.23 -12.51
C ALA A 11 -4.41 -2.64 -13.12
N ASP A 12 -3.26 -3.24 -12.89
CA ASP A 12 -2.97 -4.58 -13.41
C ASP A 12 -3.82 -5.65 -12.74
N LEU A 13 -3.95 -5.59 -11.41
CA LEU A 13 -4.77 -6.56 -10.66
C LEU A 13 -6.22 -6.54 -11.09
N SER A 14 -6.81 -5.35 -11.20
CA SER A 14 -8.23 -5.22 -11.57
C SER A 14 -8.54 -5.83 -12.93
N ARG A 15 -7.60 -5.72 -13.88
CA ARG A 15 -7.74 -6.30 -15.21
C ARG A 15 -7.47 -7.81 -15.25
N ALA A 16 -6.76 -8.34 -14.27
CA ALA A 16 -6.46 -9.77 -14.16
C ALA A 16 -7.56 -10.55 -13.43
N LEU A 17 -8.41 -9.88 -12.69
CA LEU A 17 -9.50 -10.53 -11.96
C LEU A 17 -10.64 -10.91 -12.90
N HIS A 18 -11.20 -12.12 -12.71
CA HIS A 18 -12.32 -12.65 -13.51
C HIS A 18 -13.67 -12.45 -12.82
N CYS A 19 -13.85 -11.34 -12.12
CA CYS A 19 -15.08 -10.98 -11.45
C CYS A 19 -15.33 -9.48 -11.58
N HIS A 20 -16.56 -9.07 -11.33
CA HIS A 20 -16.89 -7.65 -11.28
C HIS A 20 -16.28 -7.04 -10.03
N VAL A 21 -15.57 -5.93 -10.20
CA VAL A 21 -14.97 -5.16 -9.10
C VAL A 21 -15.35 -3.70 -9.23
N GLU A 22 -15.57 -3.08 -8.09
CA GLU A 22 -15.69 -1.63 -8.00
C GLU A 22 -14.37 -1.09 -7.46
N MET A 23 -13.79 -0.12 -8.15
CA MET A 23 -12.49 0.43 -7.80
C MET A 23 -12.69 1.76 -7.09
N ASP A 24 -12.00 1.93 -5.96
CA ASP A 24 -11.99 3.17 -5.22
C ASP A 24 -10.59 3.41 -4.64
N TRP A 25 -10.32 4.64 -4.23
CA TRP A 25 -8.97 5.07 -3.85
C TRP A 25 -8.97 5.86 -2.56
N MET A 26 -7.93 5.64 -1.75
CA MET A 26 -7.59 6.50 -0.63
C MET A 26 -6.22 7.11 -0.84
N ALA A 27 -6.05 8.34 -0.37
CA ALA A 27 -4.74 8.96 -0.25
C ALA A 27 -4.49 9.25 1.22
N ILE A 28 -3.35 8.80 1.72
CA ILE A 28 -2.97 8.96 3.11
C ILE A 28 -1.54 9.51 3.20
N SER A 29 -1.26 10.24 4.27
CA SER A 29 0.10 10.67 4.59
C SER A 29 0.45 10.26 6.01
N SER A 30 1.70 9.84 6.21
CA SER A 30 2.22 9.57 7.55
C SER A 30 2.40 10.87 8.31
N TYR A 31 2.04 10.88 9.60
CA TYR A 31 2.25 12.02 10.46
C TYR A 31 3.65 11.93 11.09
N GLY A 32 4.42 13.00 11.00
CA GLY A 32 5.75 13.11 11.61
C GLY A 32 6.80 13.49 10.59
N SER A 33 7.69 14.41 10.99
CA SER A 33 8.88 14.78 10.23
C SER A 33 10.03 13.88 10.64
N GLY A 34 10.65 13.20 9.69
CA GLY A 34 11.83 12.38 9.92
C GLY A 34 11.61 10.89 9.73
N THR A 35 12.62 10.10 10.12
CA THR A 35 12.71 8.66 9.86
C THR A 35 11.83 7.80 10.76
N GLN A 36 11.13 8.40 11.72
CA GLN A 36 10.24 7.68 12.63
C GLN A 36 8.78 7.97 12.31
N SER A 37 8.12 7.03 11.69
CA SER A 37 6.67 7.06 11.56
C SER A 37 6.05 6.76 12.93
N SER A 38 5.17 7.62 13.41
CA SER A 38 4.40 7.39 14.64
C SER A 38 3.27 6.37 14.42
N GLY A 39 3.05 5.93 13.19
CA GLY A 39 1.92 5.07 12.83
C GLY A 39 0.61 5.83 12.69
N VAL A 40 0.56 7.10 13.04
CA VAL A 40 -0.62 7.95 12.85
C VAL A 40 -0.64 8.46 11.43
N VAL A 41 -1.78 8.28 10.74
CA VAL A 41 -1.95 8.73 9.36
C VAL A 41 -3.02 9.79 9.28
N ARG A 42 -2.83 10.66 8.30
CA ARG A 42 -3.83 11.66 7.91
C ARG A 42 -4.45 11.24 6.59
N ILE A 43 -5.77 11.19 6.54
CA ILE A 43 -6.50 10.89 5.32
C ILE A 43 -6.61 12.17 4.50
N LEU A 44 -5.94 12.18 3.35
CA LEU A 44 -5.97 13.31 2.40
C LEU A 44 -7.12 13.19 1.42
N LYS A 45 -7.44 11.96 1.02
CA LYS A 45 -8.60 11.63 0.21
C LYS A 45 -9.22 10.37 0.78
N ASP A 46 -10.50 10.44 1.09
CA ASP A 46 -11.26 9.28 1.57
C ASP A 46 -11.99 8.58 0.43
N LEU A 47 -12.50 7.39 0.73
CA LEU A 47 -13.30 6.60 -0.19
C LEU A 47 -14.58 7.35 -0.58
N SER A 48 -15.03 7.10 -1.80
CA SER A 48 -16.27 7.67 -2.33
C SER A 48 -17.49 6.82 -2.01
N VAL A 49 -17.28 5.55 -1.62
CA VAL A 49 -18.34 4.57 -1.36
C VAL A 49 -18.36 4.16 0.10
N ASP A 50 -19.55 3.72 0.57
CA ASP A 50 -19.72 3.10 1.86
C ASP A 50 -19.25 1.65 1.81
N LEU A 51 -18.50 1.21 2.83
CA LEU A 51 -17.97 -0.16 2.90
C LEU A 51 -18.89 -1.13 3.65
N GLU A 52 -19.96 -0.64 4.27
CA GLU A 52 -20.80 -1.49 5.10
C GLU A 52 -21.36 -2.69 4.31
N ASP A 53 -21.18 -3.89 4.88
CA ASP A 53 -21.62 -5.17 4.31
C ASP A 53 -20.97 -5.52 2.95
N ARG A 54 -19.88 -4.87 2.58
CA ARG A 54 -19.16 -5.14 1.34
C ARG A 54 -17.88 -5.93 1.58
N HIS A 55 -17.49 -6.76 0.62
CA HIS A 55 -16.18 -7.42 0.61
C HIS A 55 -15.15 -6.45 0.08
N VAL A 56 -14.11 -6.17 0.89
CA VAL A 56 -13.11 -5.14 0.59
C VAL A 56 -11.73 -5.77 0.49
N LEU A 57 -11.03 -5.49 -0.59
CA LEU A 57 -9.63 -5.82 -0.77
C LEU A 57 -8.81 -4.53 -0.81
N VAL A 58 -7.93 -4.35 0.16
CA VAL A 58 -6.99 -3.24 0.18
C VAL A 58 -5.78 -3.62 -0.66
N VAL A 59 -5.44 -2.77 -1.62
CA VAL A 59 -4.31 -3.00 -2.53
C VAL A 59 -3.19 -2.01 -2.21
N GLU A 60 -2.03 -2.56 -1.86
CA GLU A 60 -0.81 -1.82 -1.54
C GLU A 60 0.31 -2.14 -2.52
N ASP A 61 1.20 -1.18 -2.73
CA ASP A 61 2.42 -1.38 -3.50
C ASP A 61 3.46 -2.17 -2.72
N ILE A 62 3.80 -1.68 -1.53
CA ILE A 62 4.82 -2.27 -0.68
C ILE A 62 4.42 -2.16 0.80
N ILE A 63 4.70 -3.20 1.54
CA ILE A 63 4.59 -3.21 3.00
C ILE A 63 5.99 -3.30 3.57
N ASP A 64 6.37 -2.26 4.28
CA ASP A 64 7.61 -2.15 5.03
C ASP A 64 7.36 -2.51 6.49
N THR A 65 7.31 -1.54 7.41
CA THR A 65 7.01 -1.80 8.82
C THR A 65 5.57 -2.24 9.06
N GLY A 66 4.65 -1.78 8.23
CA GLY A 66 3.22 -2.06 8.36
C GLY A 66 2.48 -1.16 9.33
N LEU A 67 3.15 -0.18 9.96
CA LEU A 67 2.51 0.70 10.97
C LEU A 67 1.40 1.55 10.37
N THR A 68 1.65 2.17 9.23
CA THR A 68 0.65 2.99 8.52
C THR A 68 -0.54 2.14 8.08
N LEU A 69 -0.26 0.95 7.57
CA LEU A 69 -1.29 0.02 7.13
C LEU A 69 -2.12 -0.49 8.29
N SER A 70 -1.50 -0.74 9.45
CA SER A 70 -2.20 -1.14 10.67
C SER A 70 -3.26 -0.11 11.07
N TYR A 71 -2.88 1.17 11.06
CA TYR A 71 -3.81 2.27 11.35
C TYR A 71 -4.95 2.32 10.33
N LEU A 72 -4.62 2.21 9.05
CA LEU A 72 -5.61 2.22 7.96
C LEU A 72 -6.60 1.07 8.12
N MET A 73 -6.13 -0.12 8.40
CA MET A 73 -6.97 -1.31 8.57
C MET A 73 -7.92 -1.17 9.76
N GLN A 74 -7.45 -0.58 10.85
CA GLN A 74 -8.29 -0.29 12.01
C GLN A 74 -9.42 0.69 11.63
N ASN A 75 -9.11 1.73 10.89
CA ASN A 75 -10.09 2.69 10.37
C ASN A 75 -11.14 2.01 9.48
N LEU A 76 -10.68 1.20 8.52
CA LEU A 76 -11.57 0.52 7.59
C LEU A 76 -12.47 -0.52 8.29
N ARG A 77 -11.95 -1.23 9.28
CA ARG A 77 -12.77 -2.17 10.08
C ARG A 77 -13.90 -1.46 10.80
N SER A 78 -13.70 -0.23 11.26
CA SER A 78 -14.73 0.56 11.91
C SER A 78 -15.90 0.89 11.00
N ARG A 79 -15.74 0.75 9.70
CA ARG A 79 -16.79 0.98 8.69
C ARG A 79 -17.62 -0.28 8.40
N ARG A 80 -17.38 -1.37 9.13
CA ARG A 80 -18.17 -2.62 9.13
C ARG A 80 -18.29 -3.30 7.76
N PRO A 81 -17.17 -3.54 7.06
CA PRO A 81 -17.22 -4.33 5.83
C PRO A 81 -17.60 -5.80 6.13
N ALA A 82 -18.16 -6.49 5.13
CA ALA A 82 -18.46 -7.92 5.25
C ALA A 82 -17.17 -8.75 5.34
N SER A 83 -16.11 -8.33 4.66
CA SER A 83 -14.76 -8.86 4.80
C SER A 83 -13.75 -7.78 4.45
N LEU A 84 -12.55 -7.89 5.02
CA LEU A 84 -11.47 -6.94 4.79
C LEU A 84 -10.15 -7.71 4.73
N GLU A 85 -9.52 -7.69 3.57
CA GLU A 85 -8.26 -8.38 3.32
C GLU A 85 -7.27 -7.44 2.65
N ILE A 86 -5.99 -7.81 2.67
CA ILE A 86 -4.92 -7.03 2.06
C ILE A 86 -4.21 -7.85 0.99
N MET A 87 -3.91 -7.18 -0.12
CA MET A 87 -2.98 -7.62 -1.15
C MET A 87 -1.87 -6.59 -1.27
N THR A 88 -0.63 -7.05 -1.35
CA THR A 88 0.51 -6.20 -1.64
C THR A 88 1.36 -6.79 -2.76
N ALA A 89 1.94 -5.93 -3.60
CA ALA A 89 2.90 -6.39 -4.60
C ALA A 89 4.21 -6.83 -3.94
N PHE A 90 4.72 -6.05 -3.00
CA PHE A 90 5.99 -6.31 -2.33
C PHE A 90 5.85 -6.24 -0.81
N ARG A 91 6.61 -7.11 -0.14
CA ARG A 91 6.69 -7.11 1.33
C ARG A 91 8.16 -7.24 1.75
N LYS A 92 8.55 -6.44 2.76
CA LYS A 92 9.84 -6.55 3.43
C LYS A 92 9.65 -7.23 4.79
N PRO A 93 9.73 -8.55 4.88
CA PRO A 93 9.41 -9.25 6.13
C PRO A 93 10.38 -8.91 7.27
N GLU A 94 11.64 -8.57 6.94
CA GLU A 94 12.65 -8.22 7.93
C GLU A 94 12.40 -6.88 8.62
N ALA A 95 11.67 -5.98 7.98
CA ALA A 95 11.37 -4.65 8.52
C ALA A 95 10.05 -4.61 9.30
N LYS A 96 9.35 -5.73 9.40
CA LYS A 96 8.01 -5.79 9.99
C LYS A 96 8.02 -5.35 11.46
N ALA A 97 7.20 -4.36 11.79
CA ALA A 97 7.02 -3.84 13.14
C ALA A 97 5.55 -3.89 13.61
N SER A 98 4.64 -4.49 12.84
CA SER A 98 3.24 -4.62 13.18
C SER A 98 2.75 -6.05 12.90
N ASP A 99 1.62 -6.42 13.50
CA ASP A 99 1.00 -7.75 13.34
C ASP A 99 -0.06 -7.77 12.23
N VAL A 100 0.01 -6.85 11.29
CA VAL A 100 -0.95 -6.82 10.18
C VAL A 100 -0.80 -8.10 9.35
N HIS A 101 -1.89 -8.84 9.22
CA HIS A 101 -1.95 -10.01 8.38
C HIS A 101 -2.23 -9.62 6.93
N VAL A 102 -1.36 -10.04 6.03
CA VAL A 102 -1.48 -9.80 4.60
C VAL A 102 -1.81 -11.12 3.92
N LYS A 103 -2.99 -11.20 3.34
CA LYS A 103 -3.47 -12.46 2.75
C LYS A 103 -2.79 -12.79 1.43
N TYR A 104 -2.55 -11.78 0.61
CA TYR A 104 -1.98 -11.97 -0.73
C TYR A 104 -0.69 -11.17 -0.85
N VAL A 105 0.42 -11.85 -1.07
CA VAL A 105 1.74 -11.24 -1.23
C VAL A 105 2.31 -11.64 -2.58
N GLY A 106 2.65 -10.65 -3.41
CA GLY A 106 3.30 -10.91 -4.67
C GLY A 106 4.72 -11.42 -4.48
N PHE A 107 5.56 -10.61 -3.86
CA PHE A 107 6.97 -10.95 -3.63
C PHE A 107 7.44 -10.48 -2.26
N ASP A 108 8.17 -11.35 -1.55
CA ASP A 108 9.00 -10.93 -0.43
C ASP A 108 10.34 -10.45 -0.97
N ILE A 109 10.77 -9.28 -0.52
CA ILE A 109 12.03 -8.66 -0.97
C ILE A 109 12.92 -8.33 0.23
N PRO A 110 14.25 -8.21 0.01
CA PRO A 110 15.16 -7.73 1.04
C PRO A 110 14.84 -6.30 1.46
N ASP A 111 15.37 -5.88 2.62
CA ASP A 111 15.21 -4.50 3.10
C ASP A 111 16.14 -3.55 2.34
N GLU A 112 15.81 -3.32 1.09
CA GLU A 112 16.50 -2.40 0.19
C GLU A 112 15.55 -1.31 -0.29
N PHE A 113 16.11 -0.18 -0.70
CA PHE A 113 15.31 0.91 -1.25
C PHE A 113 15.02 0.63 -2.73
N VAL A 114 13.74 0.40 -3.04
CA VAL A 114 13.28 0.02 -4.38
C VAL A 114 12.40 1.09 -5.00
N VAL A 115 12.48 1.21 -6.31
CA VAL A 115 11.69 2.16 -7.11
C VAL A 115 11.14 1.46 -8.35
N GLY A 116 10.15 2.07 -8.97
CA GLY A 116 9.50 1.56 -10.17
C GLY A 116 8.17 0.86 -9.88
N TYR A 117 7.40 0.67 -10.88
CA TYR A 117 6.07 0.06 -10.81
C TYR A 117 5.16 0.72 -9.76
N GLY A 118 5.18 2.06 -9.74
CA GLY A 118 4.44 2.86 -8.77
C GLY A 118 5.25 3.36 -7.58
N LEU A 119 6.36 2.71 -7.26
CA LEU A 119 7.25 3.13 -6.18
C LEU A 119 8.13 4.30 -6.62
N ASP A 120 8.32 5.29 -5.73
CA ASP A 120 9.03 6.51 -6.07
C ASP A 120 10.21 6.81 -5.16
N TYR A 121 11.07 7.71 -5.66
CA TYR A 121 11.99 8.51 -4.86
C TYR A 121 11.83 9.97 -5.28
N ALA A 122 11.45 10.82 -4.34
CA ALA A 122 11.25 12.25 -4.57
C ALA A 122 10.33 12.56 -5.77
N GLY A 123 9.27 11.77 -5.95
CA GLY A 123 8.30 11.90 -7.02
C GLY A 123 8.72 11.32 -8.36
N ARG A 124 9.89 10.70 -8.43
CA ARG A 124 10.46 10.13 -9.68
C ARG A 124 10.39 8.62 -9.65
N TYR A 125 10.53 8.00 -10.81
CA TYR A 125 10.66 6.55 -11.05
C TYR A 125 9.35 5.76 -10.98
N ARG A 126 8.24 6.34 -10.58
CA ARG A 126 6.94 5.64 -10.51
C ARG A 126 6.54 4.98 -11.83
N ASN A 127 6.93 5.59 -12.93
CA ASN A 127 6.54 5.18 -14.28
C ASN A 127 7.43 4.09 -14.87
N LEU A 128 8.47 3.66 -14.18
CA LEU A 128 9.30 2.53 -14.65
C LEU A 128 8.46 1.25 -14.66
N THR A 129 8.59 0.47 -15.71
CA THR A 129 7.86 -0.79 -15.85
C THR A 129 8.36 -1.87 -14.89
N ASP A 130 9.65 -1.85 -14.60
CA ASP A 130 10.31 -2.79 -13.70
C ASP A 130 10.54 -2.17 -12.33
N VAL A 131 10.78 -3.03 -11.34
CA VAL A 131 11.21 -2.61 -10.01
C VAL A 131 12.71 -2.83 -9.90
N GLY A 132 13.41 -1.80 -9.46
CA GLY A 132 14.87 -1.86 -9.29
C GLY A 132 15.28 -1.26 -7.95
N THR A 133 16.47 -1.62 -7.52
CA THR A 133 17.10 -1.01 -6.35
C THR A 133 17.73 0.31 -6.75
N LEU A 134 17.44 1.35 -5.98
CA LEU A 134 18.04 2.65 -6.20
C LEU A 134 19.48 2.65 -5.68
N ALA A 135 20.42 3.16 -6.48
CA ALA A 135 21.80 3.21 -6.07
C ALA A 135 21.99 4.09 -4.82
N PRO A 136 22.78 3.64 -3.82
CA PRO A 136 22.88 4.36 -2.54
C PRO A 136 23.31 5.83 -2.66
N HIS A 137 24.13 6.18 -3.64
CA HIS A 137 24.59 7.56 -3.82
C HIS A 137 23.47 8.52 -4.24
N VAL A 138 22.32 8.00 -4.70
CA VAL A 138 21.20 8.83 -5.15
C VAL A 138 20.38 9.34 -3.97
N TYR A 139 20.29 8.56 -2.88
CA TYR A 139 19.44 8.89 -1.74
C TYR A 139 20.22 9.08 -0.43
N SER A 140 21.51 8.99 -0.46
CA SER A 140 22.38 9.22 0.71
C SER A 140 22.87 10.68 0.80
#